data_c034900c3dff86c5bc48fe5b11009d0b
#
_entry.id   c034900c3dff86c5bc48fe5b11009d0b
#
_cell.length_a   1.000
_cell.length_b   1.000
_cell.length_c   1.000
_cell.angle_alpha   90.00
_cell.angle_beta   90.00
_cell.angle_gamma   90.00
#
_symmetry.space_group_name_H-M   'P 1'
#
loop_
_entity.id
_entity.type
_entity.pdbx_description
1 polymer ?
#
loop_
_entity_poly.entity_id
_entity_poly.type
_entity_poly.pdbx_seq_one_letter_code
_entity_poly.pdbx_strand_id
1 'polypeptide(L)'
;MIEGTEIAKEFESIYACSFLYNVDGVAYWPAVAVDFTTKTQFLFKINKGIKEVSDNSRINEYIPQESRPVSFRHMIYFGDGETDIPCMKMIKEQGGHSIAVYKPGNSKKKKTAEKLIRENRVNFVCPADYAEEKDIYKVVRRILDKIHSDVEFERLLKIHKDKSENKKSSK
;
A
#
# COMPACT_ATOMS: atom_id res chain seq x y z
N MET A 1 -11.16 9.76 11.81
CA MET A 1 -11.12 8.49 12.59
C MET A 1 -9.70 8.12 12.98
N ILE A 2 -8.76 7.88 12.05
CA ILE A 2 -7.36 7.53 12.40
C ILE A 2 -6.70 8.62 13.24
N GLU A 3 -6.86 9.89 12.87
CA GLU A 3 -6.31 11.06 13.58
C GLU A 3 -6.72 11.15 15.06
N GLY A 4 -7.85 10.54 15.46
CA GLY A 4 -8.30 10.47 16.84
C GLY A 4 -7.81 9.23 17.61
N THR A 5 -6.87 8.48 17.08
CA THR A 5 -6.32 7.28 17.70
C THR A 5 -4.87 7.47 18.13
N GLU A 6 -4.40 6.63 19.06
CA GLU A 6 -3.01 6.66 19.54
C GLU A 6 -1.99 6.34 18.43
N ILE A 7 -2.42 5.63 17.38
CA ILE A 7 -1.56 5.26 16.25
C ILE A 7 -1.46 6.36 15.18
N ALA A 8 -2.17 7.49 15.32
CA ALA A 8 -2.16 8.57 14.31
C ALA A 8 -0.75 9.07 14.00
N LYS A 9 0.11 9.14 15.02
CA LYS A 9 1.51 9.57 14.92
C LYS A 9 2.41 8.62 14.12
N GLU A 10 1.98 7.38 13.88
CA GLU A 10 2.73 6.39 13.10
C GLU A 10 2.52 6.59 11.58
N PHE A 11 1.60 7.46 11.18
CA PHE A 11 1.30 7.75 9.78
C PHE A 11 1.92 9.09 9.35
N GLU A 12 2.78 9.06 8.36
CA GLU A 12 3.31 10.28 7.73
C GLU A 12 2.22 11.00 6.91
N SER A 13 1.32 10.26 6.25
CA SER A 13 0.24 10.80 5.44
C SER A 13 -0.94 9.83 5.40
N ILE A 14 -2.16 10.38 5.39
CA ILE A 14 -3.39 9.62 5.29
C ILE A 14 -4.16 10.11 4.07
N TYR A 15 -4.44 9.21 3.12
CA TYR A 15 -5.22 9.48 1.93
C TYR A 15 -6.63 8.91 2.12
N ALA A 16 -7.62 9.79 2.18
CA ALA A 16 -9.01 9.39 2.40
C ALA A 16 -9.97 10.26 1.60
N CYS A 17 -11.20 9.77 1.42
CA CYS A 17 -12.28 10.62 0.92
C CYS A 17 -12.51 11.78 1.88
N SER A 18 -12.68 12.98 1.33
CA SER A 18 -12.99 14.17 2.12
C SER A 18 -14.01 15.06 1.42
N PHE A 19 -14.69 15.90 2.20
CA PHE A 19 -15.62 16.92 1.72
C PHE A 19 -15.06 18.31 1.96
N LEU A 20 -15.48 19.25 1.11
CA LEU A 20 -15.39 20.67 1.40
C LEU A 20 -16.62 21.06 2.25
N TYR A 21 -16.38 21.91 3.23
CA TYR A 21 -17.41 22.41 4.13
C TYR A 21 -17.59 23.91 3.95
N ASN A 22 -18.82 24.39 4.00
CA ASN A 22 -19.12 25.82 4.02
C ASN A 22 -18.81 26.43 5.41
N VAL A 23 -19.05 27.74 5.54
CA VAL A 23 -18.81 28.49 6.79
C VAL A 23 -19.67 27.99 7.96
N ASP A 24 -20.77 27.32 7.69
CA ASP A 24 -21.69 26.74 8.69
C ASP A 24 -21.32 25.30 9.03
N GLY A 25 -20.21 24.76 8.49
CA GLY A 25 -19.78 23.39 8.72
C GLY A 25 -20.59 22.34 7.96
N VAL A 26 -21.37 22.72 6.95
CA VAL A 26 -22.16 21.81 6.12
C VAL A 26 -21.32 21.34 4.93
N ALA A 27 -21.20 20.01 4.74
CA ALA A 27 -20.53 19.43 3.59
C ALA A 27 -21.30 19.75 2.30
N TYR A 28 -20.64 20.34 1.30
CA TYR A 28 -21.29 20.73 0.04
C TYR A 28 -20.64 20.16 -1.21
N TRP A 29 -19.39 19.71 -1.13
CA TRP A 29 -18.69 19.15 -2.30
C TRP A 29 -17.68 18.06 -1.89
N PRO A 30 -17.57 16.95 -2.64
CA PRO A 30 -16.50 15.97 -2.42
C PRO A 30 -15.17 16.54 -2.90
N ALA A 31 -14.28 16.90 -1.97
CA ALA A 31 -12.95 17.41 -2.26
C ALA A 31 -12.02 16.33 -2.80
N VAL A 32 -12.10 15.13 -2.23
CA VAL A 32 -11.31 13.96 -2.59
C VAL A 32 -12.20 12.74 -2.64
N ALA A 33 -12.17 12.03 -3.75
CA ALA A 33 -12.81 10.73 -3.90
C ALA A 33 -11.77 9.64 -4.16
N VAL A 34 -11.66 8.70 -3.23
CA VAL A 34 -10.87 7.46 -3.39
C VAL A 34 -11.86 6.35 -3.73
N ASP A 35 -12.18 6.21 -4.99
CA ASP A 35 -13.11 5.22 -5.52
C ASP A 35 -12.41 4.12 -6.33
N PHE A 36 -13.16 3.21 -6.93
CA PHE A 36 -12.63 2.09 -7.70
C PHE A 36 -11.80 2.52 -8.93
N THR A 37 -12.02 3.72 -9.46
CA THR A 37 -11.29 4.24 -10.61
C THR A 37 -9.99 4.94 -10.21
N THR A 38 -9.96 5.52 -9.01
CA THR A 38 -8.86 6.35 -8.53
C THR A 38 -7.89 5.61 -7.58
N LYS A 39 -8.29 4.52 -6.97
CA LYS A 39 -7.44 3.73 -6.03
C LYS A 39 -6.04 3.43 -6.58
N THR A 40 -5.93 3.00 -7.83
CA THR A 40 -4.63 2.71 -8.46
C THR A 40 -3.77 3.96 -8.60
N GLN A 41 -4.38 5.11 -8.91
CA GLN A 41 -3.66 6.39 -8.99
C GLN A 41 -3.08 6.79 -7.63
N PHE A 42 -3.83 6.57 -6.54
CA PHE A 42 -3.32 6.81 -5.18
C PHE A 42 -2.12 5.93 -4.85
N LEU A 43 -2.11 4.68 -5.27
CA LEU A 43 -0.94 3.82 -5.10
C LEU A 43 0.30 4.34 -5.84
N PHE A 44 0.12 4.89 -7.04
CA PHE A 44 1.22 5.57 -7.76
C PHE A 44 1.62 6.88 -7.10
N LYS A 45 0.69 7.68 -6.55
CA LYS A 45 1.02 8.88 -5.79
C LYS A 45 1.88 8.52 -4.58
N ILE A 46 1.50 7.53 -3.80
CA ILE A 46 2.27 7.02 -2.66
C ILE A 46 3.66 6.57 -3.12
N ASN A 47 3.73 5.75 -4.17
CA ASN A 47 4.99 5.25 -4.71
C ASN A 47 5.95 6.38 -5.11
N LYS A 48 5.43 7.49 -5.65
CA LYS A 48 6.20 8.66 -6.09
C LYS A 48 6.37 9.73 -5.03
N GLY A 49 5.84 9.55 -3.83
CA GLY A 49 5.91 10.53 -2.75
C GLY A 49 5.11 11.81 -3.00
N ILE A 50 4.03 11.74 -3.80
CA ILE A 50 3.15 12.87 -4.09
C ILE A 50 2.15 12.99 -2.94
N LYS A 51 2.39 13.94 -2.03
CA LYS A 51 1.54 14.15 -0.85
C LYS A 51 0.30 14.97 -1.16
N GLU A 52 0.39 15.88 -2.14
CA GLU A 52 -0.74 16.70 -2.54
C GLU A 52 -1.73 15.88 -3.37
N VAL A 53 -2.93 15.69 -2.84
CA VAL A 53 -3.96 14.85 -3.47
C VAL A 53 -4.46 15.43 -4.78
N SER A 54 -4.52 16.75 -4.89
CA SER A 54 -4.96 17.48 -6.09
C SER A 54 -3.90 17.50 -7.20
N ASP A 55 -2.63 17.26 -6.88
CA ASP A 55 -1.55 17.24 -7.87
C ASP A 55 -1.60 15.96 -8.73
N ASN A 56 -2.19 16.10 -9.91
CA ASN A 56 -2.22 15.05 -10.93
C ASN A 56 -1.13 15.21 -11.99
N SER A 57 -0.42 16.35 -12.03
CA SER A 57 0.61 16.62 -13.03
C SER A 57 1.81 15.70 -12.89
N ARG A 58 2.25 15.48 -11.65
CA ARG A 58 3.42 14.67 -11.29
C ARG A 58 3.19 13.15 -11.35
N ILE A 59 1.94 12.69 -11.43
CA ILE A 59 1.64 11.24 -11.46
C ILE A 59 2.24 10.56 -12.71
N ASN A 60 2.37 11.31 -13.81
CA ASN A 60 2.94 10.82 -15.07
C ASN A 60 4.44 11.14 -15.23
N GLU A 61 5.04 11.86 -14.28
CA GLU A 61 6.47 12.14 -14.28
C GLU A 61 7.27 10.85 -14.21
N TYR A 62 8.29 10.73 -15.06
CA TYR A 62 9.20 9.59 -14.98
C TYR A 62 10.14 9.75 -13.78
N ILE A 63 10.04 8.85 -12.82
CA ILE A 63 10.95 8.73 -11.69
C ILE A 63 11.53 7.32 -11.71
N PRO A 64 12.87 7.15 -11.82
CA PRO A 64 13.52 5.85 -11.74
C PRO A 64 13.07 5.08 -10.49
N GLN A 65 12.95 3.77 -10.59
CA GLN A 65 12.37 2.96 -9.52
C GLN A 65 13.16 3.08 -8.20
N GLU A 66 14.48 3.15 -8.30
CA GLU A 66 15.41 3.31 -7.17
C GLU A 66 15.32 4.69 -6.48
N SER A 67 14.75 5.68 -7.17
CA SER A 67 14.56 7.05 -6.66
C SER A 67 13.16 7.29 -6.08
N ARG A 68 12.27 6.30 -6.12
CA ARG A 68 10.91 6.43 -5.60
C ARG A 68 10.91 6.25 -4.09
N PRO A 69 10.28 7.18 -3.34
CA PRO A 69 10.27 7.14 -1.88
C PRO A 69 9.67 5.87 -1.28
N VAL A 70 8.61 5.34 -1.90
CA VAL A 70 7.92 4.13 -1.41
C VAL A 70 7.89 3.09 -2.52
N SER A 71 8.73 2.06 -2.41
CA SER A 71 8.70 0.92 -3.35
C SER A 71 7.38 0.16 -3.23
N PHE A 72 6.83 -0.30 -4.37
CA PHE A 72 5.68 -1.20 -4.36
C PHE A 72 5.94 -2.48 -3.55
N ARG A 73 7.19 -2.95 -3.49
CA ARG A 73 7.60 -4.12 -2.69
C ARG A 73 7.35 -3.95 -1.19
N HIS A 74 7.29 -2.71 -0.71
CA HIS A 74 7.05 -2.37 0.69
C HIS A 74 5.58 -2.04 0.97
N MET A 75 4.70 -2.18 -0.02
CA MET A 75 3.27 -1.93 0.15
C MET A 75 2.53 -3.20 0.55
N ILE A 76 1.60 -3.04 1.49
CA ILE A 76 0.63 -4.07 1.87
C ILE A 76 -0.75 -3.54 1.51
N TYR A 77 -1.48 -4.24 0.65
CA TYR A 77 -2.82 -3.87 0.23
C TYR A 77 -3.86 -4.85 0.78
N PHE A 78 -4.84 -4.33 1.49
CA PHE A 78 -6.00 -5.09 1.95
C PHE A 78 -7.20 -4.77 1.08
N GLY A 79 -7.89 -5.78 0.56
CA GLY A 79 -9.11 -5.61 -0.23
C GLY A 79 -10.18 -6.59 0.21
N ASP A 80 -11.43 -6.11 0.31
CA ASP A 80 -12.60 -6.92 0.70
C ASP A 80 -13.64 -7.07 -0.40
N GLY A 81 -13.42 -6.42 -1.54
CA GLY A 81 -14.37 -6.34 -2.63
C GLY A 81 -13.78 -6.52 -4.03
N GLU A 82 -14.68 -6.66 -5.00
CA GLU A 82 -14.32 -6.81 -6.42
C GLU A 82 -13.64 -5.55 -6.97
N THR A 83 -13.98 -4.39 -6.44
CA THR A 83 -13.37 -3.11 -6.81
C THR A 83 -11.90 -2.97 -6.41
N ASP A 84 -11.42 -3.81 -5.49
CA ASP A 84 -10.02 -3.83 -5.04
C ASP A 84 -9.13 -4.74 -5.89
N ILE A 85 -9.73 -5.62 -6.69
CA ILE A 85 -8.99 -6.63 -7.46
C ILE A 85 -7.89 -6.03 -8.34
N PRO A 86 -8.12 -4.93 -9.10
CA PRO A 86 -7.07 -4.32 -9.90
C PRO A 86 -5.87 -3.85 -9.07
N CYS A 87 -6.13 -3.23 -7.91
CA CYS A 87 -5.08 -2.78 -6.99
C CYS A 87 -4.33 -3.96 -6.38
N MET A 88 -5.04 -4.98 -5.89
CA MET A 88 -4.43 -6.18 -5.33
C MET A 88 -3.52 -6.88 -6.33
N LYS A 89 -3.99 -7.05 -7.58
CA LYS A 89 -3.22 -7.66 -8.65
C LYS A 89 -1.99 -6.82 -8.99
N MET A 90 -2.15 -5.52 -9.17
CA MET A 90 -1.05 -4.61 -9.47
C MET A 90 0.03 -4.64 -8.38
N ILE A 91 -0.35 -4.52 -7.11
CA ILE A 91 0.60 -4.57 -5.99
C ILE A 91 1.38 -5.88 -6.00
N LYS A 92 0.69 -7.01 -6.17
CA LYS A 92 1.34 -8.32 -6.27
C LYS A 92 2.33 -8.41 -7.43
N GLU A 93 1.94 -7.96 -8.63
CA GLU A 93 2.77 -7.99 -9.85
C GLU A 93 4.00 -7.09 -9.72
N GLN A 94 3.90 -6.01 -8.94
CA GLN A 94 5.01 -5.11 -8.62
C GLN A 94 5.89 -5.59 -7.45
N GLY A 95 5.65 -6.81 -6.96
CA GLY A 95 6.44 -7.43 -5.88
C GLY A 95 6.00 -7.04 -4.47
N GLY A 96 4.91 -6.30 -4.32
CA GLY A 96 4.29 -5.99 -3.04
C GLY A 96 3.37 -7.11 -2.54
N HIS A 97 2.62 -6.83 -1.49
CA HIS A 97 1.83 -7.82 -0.77
C HIS A 97 0.35 -7.47 -0.77
N SER A 98 -0.48 -8.33 -1.34
CA SER A 98 -1.93 -8.16 -1.37
C SER A 98 -2.64 -9.25 -0.58
N ILE A 99 -3.61 -8.83 0.23
CA ILE A 99 -4.38 -9.69 1.12
C ILE A 99 -5.87 -9.46 0.82
N ALA A 100 -6.53 -10.47 0.26
CA ALA A 100 -7.98 -10.44 0.15
C ALA A 100 -8.59 -10.84 1.49
N VAL A 101 -9.43 -9.98 2.05
CA VAL A 101 -10.09 -10.22 3.33
C VAL A 101 -11.58 -10.50 3.13
N TYR A 102 -12.14 -11.32 4.01
CA TYR A 102 -13.56 -11.64 4.00
C TYR A 102 -14.12 -11.67 5.43
N LYS A 103 -15.43 -11.33 5.56
CA LYS A 103 -16.10 -11.37 6.88
C LYS A 103 -16.11 -12.81 7.41
N PRO A 104 -15.62 -13.05 8.65
CA PRO A 104 -15.71 -14.36 9.31
C PRO A 104 -17.13 -14.91 9.28
N GLY A 105 -17.27 -16.22 9.05
CA GLY A 105 -18.58 -16.89 8.95
C GLY A 105 -19.30 -16.73 7.60
N ASN A 106 -18.82 -15.86 6.70
CA ASN A 106 -19.42 -15.70 5.37
C ASN A 106 -18.77 -16.63 4.33
N SER A 107 -19.35 -17.82 4.15
CA SER A 107 -18.82 -18.83 3.22
C SER A 107 -18.83 -18.39 1.75
N LYS A 108 -19.79 -17.56 1.33
CA LYS A 108 -19.85 -17.02 -0.04
C LYS A 108 -18.69 -16.09 -0.31
N LYS A 109 -18.44 -15.13 0.59
CA LYS A 109 -17.30 -14.18 0.49
C LYS A 109 -15.96 -14.92 0.57
N LYS A 110 -15.84 -15.93 1.44
CA LYS A 110 -14.66 -16.80 1.51
C LYS A 110 -14.36 -17.45 0.15
N LYS A 111 -15.35 -18.10 -0.48
CA LYS A 111 -15.18 -18.74 -1.80
C LYS A 111 -14.76 -17.74 -2.88
N THR A 112 -15.31 -16.52 -2.86
CA THR A 112 -14.91 -15.44 -3.78
C THR A 112 -13.46 -15.05 -3.58
N ALA A 113 -13.03 -14.83 -2.34
CA ALA A 113 -11.64 -14.49 -2.03
C ALA A 113 -10.67 -15.64 -2.40
N GLU A 114 -11.02 -16.90 -2.10
CA GLU A 114 -10.24 -18.07 -2.48
C GLU A 114 -10.10 -18.23 -4.00
N LYS A 115 -11.08 -17.77 -4.78
CA LYS A 115 -10.97 -17.72 -6.24
C LYS A 115 -9.84 -16.80 -6.68
N LEU A 116 -9.66 -15.65 -6.03
CA LEU A 116 -8.60 -14.70 -6.38
C LEU A 116 -7.19 -15.28 -6.20
N ILE A 117 -6.98 -16.11 -5.18
CA ILE A 117 -5.66 -16.77 -4.99
C ILE A 117 -5.44 -17.86 -6.04
N ARG A 118 -6.49 -18.63 -6.40
CA ARG A 118 -6.38 -19.63 -7.47
C ARG A 118 -6.11 -19.00 -8.84
N GLU A 119 -6.64 -17.80 -9.09
CA GLU A 119 -6.42 -17.00 -10.29
C GLU A 119 -5.10 -16.20 -10.25
N ASN A 120 -4.29 -16.40 -9.22
CA ASN A 120 -3.01 -15.71 -9.03
C ASN A 120 -3.12 -14.18 -8.92
N ARG A 121 -4.27 -13.66 -8.46
CA ARG A 121 -4.53 -12.21 -8.35
C ARG A 121 -4.11 -11.60 -7.01
N VAL A 122 -4.00 -12.44 -5.97
CA VAL A 122 -3.59 -12.00 -4.62
C VAL A 122 -2.53 -12.92 -4.05
N ASN A 123 -1.80 -12.44 -3.02
CA ASN A 123 -0.82 -13.27 -2.32
C ASN A 123 -1.47 -14.10 -1.22
N PHE A 124 -2.43 -13.52 -0.48
CA PHE A 124 -3.05 -14.15 0.69
C PHE A 124 -4.56 -13.94 0.71
N VAL A 125 -5.23 -14.85 1.41
CA VAL A 125 -6.67 -14.76 1.70
C VAL A 125 -6.86 -15.03 3.18
N CYS A 126 -7.43 -14.07 3.92
CA CYS A 126 -7.60 -14.16 5.36
C CYS A 126 -9.02 -13.75 5.79
N PRO A 127 -9.57 -14.35 6.86
CA PRO A 127 -10.72 -13.76 7.52
C PRO A 127 -10.34 -12.38 8.11
N ALA A 128 -11.27 -11.41 8.07
CA ALA A 128 -11.10 -10.07 8.64
C ALA A 128 -11.25 -10.12 10.17
N ASP A 129 -10.39 -10.89 10.83
CA ASP A 129 -10.24 -10.98 12.28
C ASP A 129 -8.81 -10.56 12.64
N TYR A 130 -8.67 -9.29 13.01
CA TYR A 130 -7.39 -8.61 13.23
C TYR A 130 -6.83 -8.81 14.65
N ALA A 131 -7.46 -9.64 15.46
CA ALA A 131 -6.96 -9.93 16.80
C ALA A 131 -5.59 -10.62 16.73
N GLU A 132 -4.83 -10.49 17.81
CA GLU A 132 -3.52 -11.12 17.97
C GLU A 132 -3.63 -12.64 17.74
N GLU A 133 -2.58 -13.23 17.17
CA GLU A 133 -2.48 -14.65 16.82
C GLU A 133 -3.47 -15.18 15.75
N LYS A 134 -4.32 -14.33 15.16
CA LYS A 134 -5.16 -14.72 14.04
C LYS A 134 -4.39 -14.77 12.72
N ASP A 135 -4.99 -15.40 11.70
CA ASP A 135 -4.30 -15.66 10.42
C ASP A 135 -3.75 -14.37 9.79
N ILE A 136 -4.57 -13.31 9.74
CA ILE A 136 -4.16 -12.04 9.15
C ILE A 136 -3.03 -11.38 9.94
N TYR A 137 -3.05 -11.47 11.29
CA TYR A 137 -1.97 -10.98 12.15
C TYR A 137 -0.65 -11.68 11.81
N LYS A 138 -0.66 -13.02 11.73
CA LYS A 138 0.51 -13.83 11.40
C LYS A 138 1.06 -13.52 10.02
N VAL A 139 0.17 -13.40 9.03
CA VAL A 139 0.54 -13.05 7.65
C VAL A 139 1.20 -11.68 7.62
N VAL A 140 0.59 -10.65 8.24
CA VAL A 140 1.15 -9.30 8.25
C VAL A 140 2.50 -9.25 8.95
N ARG A 141 2.65 -9.93 10.10
CA ARG A 141 3.94 -10.03 10.80
C ARG A 141 5.03 -10.60 9.88
N ARG A 142 4.75 -11.68 9.16
CA ARG A 142 5.72 -12.27 8.22
C ARG A 142 6.05 -11.38 7.04
N ILE A 143 5.06 -10.62 6.54
CA ILE A 143 5.31 -9.62 5.49
C ILE A 143 6.24 -8.52 6.02
N LEU A 144 5.99 -8.01 7.23
CA LEU A 144 6.84 -6.99 7.85
C LEU A 144 8.27 -7.49 8.09
N ASP A 145 8.44 -8.72 8.59
CA ASP A 145 9.75 -9.35 8.76
C ASP A 145 10.50 -9.43 7.42
N LYS A 146 9.80 -9.82 6.35
CA LYS A 146 10.35 -9.87 5.00
C LYS A 146 10.75 -8.49 4.49
N ILE A 147 9.86 -7.50 4.60
CA ILE A 147 10.15 -6.12 4.16
C ILE A 147 11.37 -5.58 4.90
N HIS A 148 11.45 -5.80 6.21
CA HIS A 148 12.60 -5.39 7.01
C HIS A 148 13.90 -6.03 6.52
N SER A 149 13.89 -7.34 6.28
CA SER A 149 15.05 -8.05 5.75
C SER A 149 15.47 -7.56 4.36
N ASP A 150 14.51 -7.31 3.47
CA ASP A 150 14.78 -6.80 2.12
C ASP A 150 15.41 -5.39 2.19
N VAL A 151 14.91 -4.49 3.06
CA VAL A 151 15.45 -3.13 3.26
C VAL A 151 16.90 -3.19 3.79
N GLU A 152 17.17 -4.03 4.79
CA GLU A 152 18.53 -4.19 5.32
C GLU A 152 19.49 -4.76 4.26
N PHE A 153 19.02 -5.68 3.44
CA PHE A 153 19.81 -6.22 2.34
C PHE A 153 20.12 -5.16 1.26
N GLU A 154 19.14 -4.37 0.84
CA GLU A 154 19.32 -3.26 -0.10
C GLU A 154 20.31 -2.21 0.45
N ARG A 155 20.23 -1.92 1.74
CA ARG A 155 21.18 -1.02 2.43
C ARG A 155 22.62 -1.55 2.36
N LEU A 156 22.83 -2.83 2.62
CA LEU A 156 24.15 -3.46 2.51
C LEU A 156 24.69 -3.39 1.08
N LEU A 157 23.87 -3.69 0.08
CA LEU A 157 24.25 -3.58 -1.33
C LEU A 157 24.71 -2.16 -1.68
N LYS A 158 23.97 -1.15 -1.23
CA LYS A 158 24.31 0.27 -1.44
C LYS A 158 25.66 0.61 -0.82
N ILE A 159 25.90 0.21 0.42
CA ILE A 159 27.19 0.45 1.12
C ILE A 159 28.36 -0.16 0.32
N HIS A 160 28.19 -1.37 -0.19
CA HIS A 160 29.23 -2.03 -0.97
C HIS A 160 29.48 -1.35 -2.32
N LYS A 161 28.43 -0.89 -2.99
CA LYS A 161 28.52 -0.13 -4.23
C LYS A 161 29.28 1.18 -4.02
N ASP A 162 28.87 1.97 -3.04
CA ASP A 162 29.48 3.26 -2.73
C ASP A 162 30.98 3.12 -2.38
N LYS A 163 31.35 2.09 -1.63
CA LYS A 163 32.77 1.77 -1.35
C LYS A 163 33.56 1.45 -2.61
N SER A 164 32.96 0.82 -3.60
CA SER A 164 33.63 0.46 -4.86
C SER A 164 33.82 1.65 -5.78
N GLU A 165 32.88 2.59 -5.79
CA GLU A 165 32.93 3.82 -6.59
C GLU A 165 33.95 4.81 -6.02
N ASN A 166 34.01 5.00 -4.71
CA ASN A 166 34.99 5.86 -4.05
C ASN A 166 36.45 5.41 -4.26
N LYS A 167 36.70 4.09 -4.42
CA LYS A 167 38.04 3.60 -4.77
C LYS A 167 38.47 3.92 -6.20
N LYS A 168 37.54 4.21 -7.12
CA LYS A 168 37.84 4.61 -8.50
C LYS A 168 38.17 6.10 -8.60
N SER A 169 37.65 6.94 -7.72
CA SER A 169 37.88 8.39 -7.69
C SER A 169 39.19 8.77 -7.03
N SER A 170 39.88 7.82 -6.38
CA SER A 170 41.13 8.04 -5.65
C SER A 170 42.37 7.52 -6.41
N LYS A 171 42.19 7.15 -7.69
CA LYS A 171 43.26 6.81 -8.63
C LYS A 171 43.28 7.80 -9.81
#